data_ff95dec33ea3c5f11f56e3afadff9211
#
_entry.id   ff95dec33ea3c5f11f56e3afadff9211
#
_cell.length_a   1.000
_cell.length_b   1.000
_cell.length_c   1.000
_cell.angle_alpha   90.00
_cell.angle_beta   90.00
_cell.angle_gamma   90.00
#
_symmetry.space_group_name_H-M   'P 1'
#
loop_
_entity.id
_entity.type
_entity.pdbx_description
1 polymer ?
#
loop_
_entity_poly.entity_id
_entity_poly.type
_entity_poly.pdbx_seq_one_letter_code
_entity_poly.pdbx_strand_id
1 'polypeptide(L)'
;MPYVAPVKDMLFVMNELAGLSDVVAYPSYAEAGADVDLAPAILEESAKFNQDVVAPLNWAGDQNPSSLKDGVVTTTPGFKNAFEQYAAAGWQGVIHPAEFGGQGLPKLISTACLEMVNSANLSFALCPLLTDGAIEALLTAASPELQEQYVPKMISGEWTGTMNLTEPQAGSDLSMVRSRAVPEGDGAYKIFGTKIYITYGEHDMAKNIIHLVLARTPDAPEGVKGISLFVVPKFLVNADGSLGERNDVHCVSIEHKLGIKASPTAVLQFGDHGGAIGYLVGEENRGLEYMFVMMNAARFAVGMQGVAVAERAYQKAVQYAKDRVQSRDLAGSPGPVAIIHQPDVKRMLMTMRAYTEASRALAYYAASAYDAQHAAPDEAVRKANQAIYEFLVPIVKGFSTEMSIEVASLGVQVHGGMGFIEETGAAQHYRDARILTIYEGTTAIQANDLVGRKTVRDGGAIAKELSQRIAATEKDLAASGSADAKAVLKQLALARAAFDQAVAYIVANAKTDIKAVYAGSFAYLRLSGLVLGGWQMARALLAAERLRDGDPSFYDAKIATARFFAENLMPQAQALAISIVESGHSTNALAVEQF
;
A
#
# COMPACT_ATOMS: atom_id res chain seq x y z
N MET A 1 -7.39 -23.53 2.59
CA MET A 1 -6.81 -23.18 3.89
C MET A 1 -7.36 -21.83 4.32
N PRO A 2 -7.83 -21.66 5.56
CA PRO A 2 -8.18 -20.36 6.09
C PRO A 2 -6.92 -19.46 6.17
N TYR A 3 -7.11 -18.16 6.17
CA TYR A 3 -6.05 -17.19 6.42
C TYR A 3 -5.52 -17.33 7.84
N VAL A 4 -4.21 -17.23 8.00
CA VAL A 4 -3.55 -17.16 9.31
C VAL A 4 -2.64 -15.94 9.31
N ALA A 5 -2.91 -14.98 10.17
CA ALA A 5 -2.10 -13.78 10.28
C ALA A 5 -0.67 -14.14 10.78
N PRO A 6 0.39 -13.68 10.12
CA PRO A 6 1.76 -13.99 10.52
C PRO A 6 2.25 -13.08 11.67
N VAL A 7 1.48 -13.05 12.79
CA VAL A 7 1.70 -12.14 13.92
C VAL A 7 3.12 -12.21 14.46
N LYS A 8 3.69 -13.42 14.57
CA LYS A 8 5.07 -13.59 15.04
C LYS A 8 6.10 -12.93 14.13
N ASP A 9 5.90 -13.02 12.81
CA ASP A 9 6.77 -12.35 11.85
C ASP A 9 6.61 -10.84 11.89
N MET A 10 5.36 -10.36 11.99
CA MET A 10 5.06 -8.93 12.13
C MET A 10 5.73 -8.35 13.38
N LEU A 11 5.60 -9.00 14.53
CA LEU A 11 6.24 -8.57 15.78
C LEU A 11 7.76 -8.60 15.70
N PHE A 12 8.33 -9.63 15.05
CA PHE A 12 9.77 -9.67 14.79
C PHE A 12 10.23 -8.45 13.99
N VAL A 13 9.54 -8.11 12.91
CA VAL A 13 9.88 -6.95 12.09
C VAL A 13 9.69 -5.64 12.87
N MET A 14 8.62 -5.50 13.62
CA MET A 14 8.36 -4.30 14.43
C MET A 14 9.44 -4.07 15.49
N ASN A 15 9.80 -5.12 16.23
CA ASN A 15 10.75 -5.02 17.33
C ASN A 15 12.20 -4.88 16.85
N GLU A 16 12.61 -5.71 15.88
CA GLU A 16 14.02 -5.85 15.53
C GLU A 16 14.46 -4.97 14.36
N LEU A 17 13.54 -4.60 13.46
CA LEU A 17 13.85 -3.85 12.25
C LEU A 17 13.25 -2.45 12.21
N ALA A 18 12.05 -2.28 12.76
CA ALA A 18 11.33 -1.01 12.72
C ALA A 18 11.45 -0.18 14.02
N GLY A 19 12.03 -0.72 15.09
CA GLY A 19 12.29 0.01 16.33
C GLY A 19 11.03 0.38 17.11
N LEU A 20 10.11 -0.58 17.31
CA LEU A 20 8.85 -0.35 18.03
C LEU A 20 9.05 0.33 19.39
N SER A 21 10.08 -0.09 20.14
CA SER A 21 10.38 0.49 21.46
C SER A 21 10.67 1.99 21.41
N ASP A 22 11.35 2.45 20.37
CA ASP A 22 11.66 3.88 20.19
C ASP A 22 10.41 4.64 19.73
N VAL A 23 9.59 4.04 18.88
CA VAL A 23 8.35 4.64 18.35
C VAL A 23 7.34 4.87 19.49
N VAL A 24 7.05 3.85 20.30
CA VAL A 24 6.06 3.99 21.39
C VAL A 24 6.55 4.91 22.53
N ALA A 25 7.85 5.16 22.62
CA ALA A 25 8.42 6.08 23.58
C ALA A 25 8.26 7.57 23.20
N TYR A 26 7.79 7.90 22.00
CA TYR A 26 7.50 9.29 21.65
C TYR A 26 6.35 9.83 22.51
N PRO A 27 6.45 11.07 23.03
CA PRO A 27 5.53 11.60 24.03
C PRO A 27 4.05 11.46 23.67
N SER A 28 3.68 11.80 22.44
CA SER A 28 2.28 11.73 21.99
C SER A 28 1.72 10.29 21.98
N TYR A 29 2.54 9.31 21.64
CA TYR A 29 2.13 7.91 21.65
C TYR A 29 2.10 7.31 23.06
N ALA A 30 3.07 7.66 23.90
CA ALA A 30 3.07 7.26 25.29
C ALA A 30 1.86 7.84 26.06
N GLU A 31 1.50 9.11 25.79
CA GLU A 31 0.28 9.75 26.33
C GLU A 31 -1.01 9.07 25.84
N ALA A 32 -1.03 8.55 24.62
CA ALA A 32 -2.13 7.73 24.09
C ALA A 32 -2.15 6.30 24.66
N GLY A 33 -1.19 5.95 25.53
CA GLY A 33 -1.10 4.63 26.16
C GLY A 33 -0.42 3.56 25.28
N ALA A 34 0.27 3.95 24.22
CA ALA A 34 1.04 3.01 23.43
C ALA A 34 2.29 2.53 24.22
N ASP A 35 2.48 1.23 24.24
CA ASP A 35 3.67 0.58 24.80
C ASP A 35 4.03 -0.69 24.00
N VAL A 36 5.16 -1.29 24.31
CA VAL A 36 5.64 -2.50 23.62
C VAL A 36 4.77 -3.73 23.89
N ASP A 37 4.08 -3.78 25.03
CA ASP A 37 3.23 -4.92 25.42
C ASP A 37 1.83 -4.80 24.82
N LEU A 38 1.39 -3.60 24.47
CA LEU A 38 0.10 -3.35 23.82
C LEU A 38 0.09 -3.86 22.37
N ALA A 39 1.20 -3.73 21.65
CA ALA A 39 1.25 -4.11 20.23
C ALA A 39 0.90 -5.60 19.97
N PRO A 40 1.45 -6.60 20.73
CA PRO A 40 1.03 -7.99 20.59
C PRO A 40 -0.46 -8.21 20.77
N ALA A 41 -1.07 -7.59 21.80
CA ALA A 41 -2.49 -7.72 22.10
C ALA A 41 -3.37 -7.18 20.96
N ILE A 42 -3.03 -6.01 20.42
CA ILE A 42 -3.74 -5.42 19.25
C ILE A 42 -3.62 -6.34 18.03
N LEU A 43 -2.41 -6.85 17.76
CA LEU A 43 -2.20 -7.71 16.60
C LEU A 43 -2.95 -9.04 16.72
N GLU A 44 -3.02 -9.63 17.90
CA GLU A 44 -3.77 -10.86 18.16
C GLU A 44 -5.28 -10.67 17.97
N GLU A 45 -5.85 -9.57 18.48
CA GLU A 45 -7.28 -9.25 18.28
C GLU A 45 -7.58 -8.92 16.81
N SER A 46 -6.70 -8.17 16.14
CA SER A 46 -6.82 -7.91 14.71
C SER A 46 -6.74 -9.21 13.90
N ALA A 47 -5.80 -10.09 14.24
CA ALA A 47 -5.67 -11.39 13.60
C ALA A 47 -6.95 -12.21 13.72
N LYS A 48 -7.50 -12.32 14.92
CA LYS A 48 -8.74 -13.04 15.19
C LYS A 48 -9.91 -12.48 14.37
N PHE A 49 -10.12 -11.16 14.43
CA PHE A 49 -11.18 -10.52 13.65
C PHE A 49 -11.04 -10.80 12.16
N ASN A 50 -9.84 -10.62 11.61
CA ASN A 50 -9.61 -10.79 10.18
C ASN A 50 -9.71 -12.26 9.74
N GLN A 51 -9.27 -13.21 10.56
CA GLN A 51 -9.36 -14.64 10.28
C GLN A 51 -10.79 -15.16 10.34
N ASP A 52 -11.56 -14.74 11.35
CA ASP A 52 -12.86 -15.30 11.68
C ASP A 52 -14.02 -14.61 10.95
N VAL A 53 -13.90 -13.29 10.70
CA VAL A 53 -14.99 -12.47 10.14
C VAL A 53 -14.73 -12.08 8.68
N VAL A 54 -13.54 -11.57 8.36
CA VAL A 54 -13.27 -10.96 7.05
C VAL A 54 -12.80 -11.96 6.01
N ALA A 55 -11.88 -12.87 6.37
CA ALA A 55 -11.31 -13.85 5.43
C ALA A 55 -12.32 -14.82 4.83
N PRO A 56 -13.34 -15.31 5.55
CA PRO A 56 -14.38 -16.18 4.98
C PRO A 56 -15.15 -15.53 3.82
N LEU A 57 -15.24 -14.19 3.81
CA LEU A 57 -15.96 -13.43 2.79
C LEU A 57 -15.14 -13.20 1.50
N ASN A 58 -13.85 -13.53 1.48
CA ASN A 58 -12.99 -13.22 0.33
C ASN A 58 -13.39 -13.97 -0.94
N TRP A 59 -13.53 -15.29 -0.86
CA TRP A 59 -13.99 -16.11 -1.98
C TRP A 59 -15.46 -15.83 -2.33
N ALA A 60 -16.32 -15.72 -1.31
CA ALA A 60 -17.73 -15.40 -1.51
C ALA A 60 -17.91 -14.08 -2.27
N GLY A 61 -17.07 -13.08 -1.99
CA GLY A 61 -17.08 -11.78 -2.67
C GLY A 61 -16.65 -11.84 -4.14
N ASP A 62 -15.70 -12.70 -4.48
CA ASP A 62 -15.29 -12.91 -5.88
C ASP A 62 -16.40 -13.58 -6.70
N GLN A 63 -17.15 -14.51 -6.10
CA GLN A 63 -18.24 -15.24 -6.74
C GLN A 63 -19.57 -14.47 -6.75
N ASN A 64 -19.82 -13.64 -5.75
CA ASN A 64 -21.04 -12.84 -5.60
C ASN A 64 -20.66 -11.37 -5.45
N PRO A 65 -20.22 -10.71 -6.55
CA PRO A 65 -19.77 -9.33 -6.51
C PRO A 65 -20.87 -8.36 -6.12
N SER A 66 -20.48 -7.16 -5.70
CA SER A 66 -21.41 -6.05 -5.50
C SER A 66 -22.23 -5.78 -6.75
N SER A 67 -23.50 -5.42 -6.59
CA SER A 67 -24.44 -5.19 -7.69
C SER A 67 -25.12 -3.83 -7.58
N LEU A 68 -25.39 -3.19 -8.72
CA LEU A 68 -26.12 -1.94 -8.82
C LEU A 68 -27.53 -2.20 -9.34
N LYS A 69 -28.53 -1.68 -8.62
CA LYS A 69 -29.92 -1.65 -9.06
C LYS A 69 -30.56 -0.33 -8.65
N ASP A 70 -31.19 0.36 -9.61
CA ASP A 70 -31.91 1.61 -9.39
C ASP A 70 -31.09 2.69 -8.63
N GLY A 71 -29.79 2.81 -8.97
CA GLY A 71 -28.86 3.77 -8.38
C GLY A 71 -28.34 3.36 -6.98
N VAL A 72 -28.70 2.19 -6.47
CA VAL A 72 -28.29 1.67 -5.17
C VAL A 72 -27.36 0.48 -5.36
N VAL A 73 -26.22 0.51 -4.70
CA VAL A 73 -25.29 -0.63 -4.67
C VAL A 73 -25.56 -1.47 -3.43
N THR A 74 -25.80 -2.76 -3.67
CA THR A 74 -25.81 -3.79 -2.64
C THR A 74 -24.46 -4.52 -2.67
N THR A 75 -23.76 -4.51 -1.54
CA THR A 75 -22.47 -5.20 -1.40
C THR A 75 -22.66 -6.71 -1.25
N THR A 76 -21.58 -7.47 -1.42
CA THR A 76 -21.54 -8.92 -1.18
C THR A 76 -22.21 -9.28 0.15
N PRO A 77 -23.08 -10.32 0.19
CA PRO A 77 -23.68 -10.76 1.45
C PRO A 77 -22.64 -11.00 2.54
N GLY A 78 -22.86 -10.41 3.71
CA GLY A 78 -21.94 -10.45 4.86
C GLY A 78 -21.01 -9.24 4.97
N PHE A 79 -20.74 -8.48 3.90
CA PHE A 79 -19.84 -7.31 3.97
C PHE A 79 -20.36 -6.24 4.92
N LYS A 80 -21.65 -5.91 4.85
CA LYS A 80 -22.26 -4.93 5.76
C LYS A 80 -22.08 -5.32 7.22
N ASN A 81 -22.40 -6.57 7.59
CA ASN A 81 -22.25 -7.06 8.96
C ASN A 81 -20.77 -7.07 9.41
N ALA A 82 -19.86 -7.49 8.52
CA ALA A 82 -18.43 -7.44 8.82
C ALA A 82 -17.93 -6.00 9.04
N PHE A 83 -18.45 -5.03 8.27
CA PHE A 83 -18.09 -3.63 8.43
C PHE A 83 -18.68 -3.02 9.72
N GLU A 84 -19.90 -3.38 10.10
CA GLU A 84 -20.49 -3.00 11.39
C GLU A 84 -19.65 -3.52 12.57
N GLN A 85 -19.15 -4.75 12.50
CA GLN A 85 -18.24 -5.31 13.51
C GLN A 85 -16.86 -4.61 13.49
N TYR A 86 -16.32 -4.31 12.30
CA TYR A 86 -15.06 -3.55 12.14
C TYR A 86 -15.16 -2.18 12.80
N ALA A 87 -16.24 -1.45 12.54
CA ALA A 87 -16.53 -0.15 13.12
C ALA A 87 -16.72 -0.23 14.65
N ALA A 88 -17.54 -1.17 15.13
CA ALA A 88 -17.82 -1.35 16.55
C ALA A 88 -16.57 -1.72 17.36
N ALA A 89 -15.62 -2.43 16.76
CA ALA A 89 -14.33 -2.76 17.37
C ALA A 89 -13.29 -1.61 17.32
N GLY A 90 -13.62 -0.49 16.68
CA GLY A 90 -12.78 0.71 16.61
C GLY A 90 -11.58 0.61 15.65
N TRP A 91 -11.58 -0.36 14.72
CA TRP A 91 -10.45 -0.56 13.80
C TRP A 91 -10.20 0.61 12.85
N GLN A 92 -11.23 1.40 12.53
CA GLN A 92 -11.08 2.60 11.71
C GLN A 92 -10.34 3.71 12.46
N GLY A 93 -10.40 3.73 13.80
CA GLY A 93 -9.86 4.80 14.63
C GLY A 93 -8.42 4.59 15.12
N VAL A 94 -7.74 3.50 14.78
CA VAL A 94 -6.45 3.10 15.39
C VAL A 94 -5.39 4.20 15.36
N ILE A 95 -5.20 4.85 14.20
CA ILE A 95 -4.18 5.89 14.01
C ILE A 95 -4.68 7.31 14.30
N HIS A 96 -6.00 7.52 14.27
CA HIS A 96 -6.58 8.86 14.26
C HIS A 96 -6.61 9.49 15.66
N PRO A 97 -6.66 10.85 15.76
CA PRO A 97 -6.56 11.57 17.03
C PRO A 97 -7.68 11.25 18.02
N ALA A 98 -7.33 11.17 19.31
CA ALA A 98 -8.26 10.87 20.39
C ALA A 98 -9.33 11.97 20.56
N GLU A 99 -9.03 13.23 20.24
CA GLU A 99 -9.97 14.35 20.29
C GLU A 99 -11.21 14.16 19.37
N PHE A 100 -11.05 13.38 18.29
CA PHE A 100 -12.15 13.01 17.39
C PHE A 100 -12.64 11.58 17.60
N GLY A 101 -12.23 10.91 18.68
CA GLY A 101 -12.67 9.55 19.04
C GLY A 101 -11.77 8.44 18.49
N GLY A 102 -10.59 8.75 17.98
CA GLY A 102 -9.57 7.79 17.60
C GLY A 102 -8.74 7.29 18.77
N GLN A 103 -7.79 6.40 18.51
CA GLN A 103 -6.92 5.80 19.53
C GLN A 103 -5.52 6.46 19.58
N GLY A 104 -5.12 7.21 18.56
CA GLY A 104 -3.84 7.93 18.50
C GLY A 104 -2.62 7.03 18.51
N LEU A 105 -2.74 5.78 18.05
CA LEU A 105 -1.65 4.82 18.07
C LEU A 105 -0.69 4.99 16.90
N PRO A 106 0.56 4.50 17.01
CA PRO A 106 1.54 4.60 15.95
C PRO A 106 1.10 3.96 14.63
N LYS A 107 1.49 4.58 13.52
CA LYS A 107 1.31 4.02 12.17
C LYS A 107 1.95 2.64 12.03
N LEU A 108 3.06 2.40 12.70
CA LEU A 108 3.72 1.10 12.71
C LEU A 108 2.78 -0.02 13.18
N ILE A 109 1.99 0.20 14.25
CA ILE A 109 1.00 -0.77 14.75
C ILE A 109 -0.17 -0.87 13.76
N SER A 110 -0.71 0.25 13.31
CA SER A 110 -1.83 0.25 12.37
C SER A 110 -1.46 -0.38 11.02
N THR A 111 -0.19 -0.32 10.60
CA THR A 111 0.30 -0.94 9.37
C THR A 111 0.18 -2.47 9.41
N ALA A 112 0.44 -3.09 10.57
CA ALA A 112 0.25 -4.54 10.74
C ALA A 112 -1.24 -4.92 10.67
N CYS A 113 -2.13 -4.12 11.29
CA CYS A 113 -3.58 -4.32 11.18
C CYS A 113 -4.07 -4.14 9.73
N LEU A 114 -3.55 -3.12 9.03
CA LEU A 114 -3.83 -2.88 7.61
C LEU A 114 -3.38 -4.05 6.72
N GLU A 115 -2.20 -4.63 6.97
CA GLU A 115 -1.74 -5.83 6.27
C GLU A 115 -2.71 -6.99 6.48
N MET A 116 -3.17 -7.22 7.71
CA MET A 116 -4.08 -8.32 8.04
C MET A 116 -5.43 -8.20 7.34
N VAL A 117 -6.06 -7.02 7.37
CA VAL A 117 -7.37 -6.82 6.72
C VAL A 117 -7.28 -6.97 5.20
N ASN A 118 -6.22 -6.46 4.58
CA ASN A 118 -5.98 -6.62 3.15
C ASN A 118 -5.63 -8.07 2.78
N SER A 119 -4.89 -8.81 3.61
CA SER A 119 -4.62 -10.23 3.41
C SER A 119 -5.88 -11.07 3.56
N ALA A 120 -6.74 -10.72 4.50
CA ALA A 120 -8.02 -11.42 4.71
C ALA A 120 -8.96 -11.22 3.53
N ASN A 121 -9.16 -9.97 3.07
CA ASN A 121 -10.06 -9.64 1.96
C ASN A 121 -9.72 -8.27 1.37
N LEU A 122 -9.01 -8.26 0.25
CA LEU A 122 -8.59 -7.06 -0.43
C LEU A 122 -9.77 -6.17 -0.86
N SER A 123 -10.85 -6.78 -1.35
CA SER A 123 -12.05 -6.04 -1.78
C SER A 123 -12.73 -5.31 -0.62
N PHE A 124 -12.82 -5.94 0.56
CA PHE A 124 -13.38 -5.33 1.76
C PHE A 124 -12.51 -4.18 2.27
N ALA A 125 -11.21 -4.43 2.36
CA ALA A 125 -10.23 -3.50 2.95
C ALA A 125 -10.15 -2.15 2.23
N LEU A 126 -10.56 -2.05 0.97
CA LEU A 126 -10.56 -0.79 0.22
C LEU A 126 -11.50 0.27 0.79
N CYS A 127 -12.60 -0.11 1.44
CA CYS A 127 -13.51 0.85 2.06
C CYS A 127 -12.86 1.58 3.26
N PRO A 128 -12.37 0.89 4.29
CA PRO A 128 -11.67 1.55 5.40
C PRO A 128 -10.39 2.28 4.95
N LEU A 129 -9.65 1.75 3.97
CA LEU A 129 -8.44 2.38 3.45
C LEU A 129 -8.69 3.78 2.88
N LEU A 130 -9.73 3.94 2.06
CA LEU A 130 -10.07 5.26 1.50
C LEU A 130 -10.67 6.18 2.55
N THR A 131 -11.37 5.64 3.53
CA THR A 131 -11.90 6.41 4.66
C THR A 131 -10.76 7.00 5.49
N ASP A 132 -9.71 6.25 5.80
CA ASP A 132 -8.50 6.76 6.48
C ASP A 132 -7.87 7.94 5.74
N GLY A 133 -7.67 7.79 4.44
CA GLY A 133 -7.10 8.88 3.63
C GLY A 133 -8.00 10.12 3.61
N ALA A 134 -9.32 9.96 3.56
CA ALA A 134 -10.26 11.08 3.61
C ALA A 134 -10.22 11.79 4.98
N ILE A 135 -10.13 11.05 6.08
CA ILE A 135 -9.96 11.61 7.43
C ILE A 135 -8.65 12.42 7.50
N GLU A 136 -7.53 11.86 7.05
CA GLU A 136 -6.24 12.57 7.04
C GLU A 136 -6.29 13.89 6.24
N ALA A 137 -6.94 13.89 5.08
CA ALA A 137 -7.10 15.09 4.27
C ALA A 137 -7.96 16.16 4.96
N LEU A 138 -9.05 15.76 5.61
CA LEU A 138 -9.91 16.68 6.37
C LEU A 138 -9.18 17.25 7.60
N LEU A 139 -8.48 16.42 8.36
CA LEU A 139 -7.68 16.87 9.51
C LEU A 139 -6.56 17.83 9.11
N THR A 140 -6.00 17.68 7.91
CA THR A 140 -4.91 18.53 7.41
C THR A 140 -5.40 19.89 6.91
N ALA A 141 -6.56 19.95 6.26
CA ALA A 141 -6.92 21.11 5.45
C ALA A 141 -8.33 21.67 5.68
N ALA A 142 -9.25 20.91 6.27
CA ALA A 142 -10.61 21.39 6.49
C ALA A 142 -10.67 22.41 7.65
N SER A 143 -11.69 23.27 7.62
CA SER A 143 -11.96 24.16 8.75
C SER A 143 -12.36 23.36 9.99
N PRO A 144 -12.20 23.91 11.21
CA PRO A 144 -12.61 23.24 12.44
C PRO A 144 -14.06 22.74 12.42
N GLU A 145 -14.97 23.54 11.85
CA GLU A 145 -16.39 23.22 11.74
C GLU A 145 -16.62 21.97 10.86
N LEU A 146 -15.92 21.87 9.73
CA LEU A 146 -15.99 20.70 8.85
C LEU A 146 -15.34 19.47 9.49
N GLN A 147 -14.25 19.67 10.25
CA GLN A 147 -13.63 18.57 11.00
C GLN A 147 -14.59 18.02 12.06
N GLU A 148 -15.17 18.88 12.89
CA GLU A 148 -16.14 18.49 13.92
C GLU A 148 -17.38 17.80 13.34
N GLN A 149 -17.84 18.23 12.16
CA GLN A 149 -19.03 17.69 11.51
C GLN A 149 -18.81 16.30 10.92
N TYR A 150 -17.65 16.04 10.29
CA TYR A 150 -17.44 14.83 9.51
C TYR A 150 -16.49 13.81 10.18
N VAL A 151 -15.39 14.26 10.78
CA VAL A 151 -14.30 13.38 11.20
C VAL A 151 -14.71 12.38 12.28
N PRO A 152 -15.44 12.75 13.36
CA PRO A 152 -15.84 11.80 14.39
C PRO A 152 -16.71 10.64 13.86
N LYS A 153 -17.61 10.95 12.93
CA LYS A 153 -18.49 9.96 12.30
C LYS A 153 -17.74 9.02 11.35
N MET A 154 -16.68 9.52 10.73
CA MET A 154 -15.82 8.71 9.86
C MET A 154 -14.89 7.83 10.71
N ILE A 155 -14.32 8.33 11.78
CA ILE A 155 -13.48 7.56 12.72
C ILE A 155 -14.28 6.44 13.40
N SER A 156 -15.54 6.70 13.77
CA SER A 156 -16.42 5.67 14.34
C SER A 156 -16.88 4.61 13.32
N GLY A 157 -16.61 4.82 12.02
CA GLY A 157 -17.11 3.96 10.96
C GLY A 157 -18.61 4.11 10.66
N GLU A 158 -19.31 5.05 11.29
CA GLU A 158 -20.71 5.34 10.97
C GLU A 158 -20.86 5.88 9.53
N TRP A 159 -19.89 6.67 9.09
CA TRP A 159 -19.74 7.17 7.74
C TRP A 159 -18.42 6.72 7.13
N THR A 160 -18.38 6.65 5.79
CA THR A 160 -17.17 6.31 5.04
C THR A 160 -16.70 7.46 4.16
N GLY A 161 -15.45 7.43 3.73
CA GLY A 161 -14.87 8.43 2.85
C GLY A 161 -14.47 7.87 1.50
N THR A 162 -14.48 8.72 0.47
CA THR A 162 -14.03 8.37 -0.88
C THR A 162 -13.18 9.49 -1.49
N MET A 163 -12.37 9.11 -2.47
CA MET A 163 -11.51 10.01 -3.23
C MET A 163 -12.02 10.13 -4.67
N ASN A 164 -12.41 11.35 -5.10
CA ASN A 164 -13.04 11.61 -6.40
C ASN A 164 -12.15 12.54 -7.24
N LEU A 165 -11.16 11.97 -7.92
CA LEU A 165 -10.22 12.69 -8.79
C LEU A 165 -10.54 12.48 -10.26
N THR A 166 -10.57 11.19 -10.66
CA THR A 166 -10.52 10.73 -12.04
C THR A 166 -11.80 11.07 -12.81
N GLU A 167 -11.60 11.59 -14.01
CA GLU A 167 -12.65 11.84 -15.00
C GLU A 167 -12.32 11.10 -16.31
N PRO A 168 -13.25 10.92 -17.25
CA PRO A 168 -12.97 10.20 -18.50
C PRO A 168 -11.75 10.70 -19.28
N GLN A 169 -11.45 12.00 -19.20
CA GLN A 169 -10.29 12.63 -19.86
C GLN A 169 -9.12 12.93 -18.93
N ALA A 170 -9.26 12.73 -17.60
CA ALA A 170 -8.28 13.10 -16.60
C ALA A 170 -8.04 11.92 -15.62
N GLY A 171 -6.97 11.17 -15.87
CA GLY A 171 -6.53 10.05 -15.03
C GLY A 171 -5.18 10.33 -14.40
N SER A 172 -4.08 9.92 -15.05
CA SER A 172 -2.71 10.21 -14.58
C SER A 172 -2.37 11.70 -14.67
N ASP A 173 -2.97 12.42 -15.60
CA ASP A 173 -2.87 13.89 -15.71
C ASP A 173 -4.18 14.54 -15.25
N LEU A 174 -4.17 15.11 -14.06
CA LEU A 174 -5.30 15.82 -13.47
C LEU A 174 -5.45 17.26 -13.96
N SER A 175 -4.52 17.80 -14.76
CA SER A 175 -4.65 19.15 -15.34
C SER A 175 -5.91 19.30 -16.19
N MET A 176 -6.43 18.19 -16.69
CA MET A 176 -7.60 18.09 -17.57
C MET A 176 -8.94 17.95 -16.82
N VAL A 177 -8.97 18.01 -15.48
CA VAL A 177 -10.20 17.97 -14.69
C VAL A 177 -11.16 19.09 -15.12
N ARG A 178 -12.43 18.73 -15.37
CA ARG A 178 -13.51 19.61 -15.87
C ARG A 178 -14.69 19.75 -14.92
N SER A 179 -14.78 18.95 -13.86
CA SER A 179 -15.83 19.13 -12.84
C SER A 179 -15.80 20.57 -12.32
N ARG A 180 -16.98 21.15 -12.10
CA ARG A 180 -17.16 22.56 -11.72
C ARG A 180 -17.76 22.65 -10.32
N ALA A 181 -17.34 23.67 -9.59
CA ALA A 181 -17.90 24.08 -8.30
C ALA A 181 -18.38 25.53 -8.43
N VAL A 182 -19.69 25.74 -8.39
CA VAL A 182 -20.31 27.07 -8.53
C VAL A 182 -20.75 27.55 -7.16
N PRO A 183 -20.31 28.74 -6.68
CA PRO A 183 -20.76 29.28 -5.40
C PRO A 183 -22.28 29.40 -5.34
N GLU A 184 -22.90 28.95 -4.22
CA GLU A 184 -24.35 29.02 -3.99
C GLU A 184 -24.72 30.05 -2.91
N GLY A 185 -23.77 30.46 -2.09
CA GLY A 185 -23.96 31.31 -0.92
C GLY A 185 -23.70 30.54 0.38
N ASP A 186 -23.55 31.26 1.48
CA ASP A 186 -23.32 30.72 2.83
C ASP A 186 -22.14 29.69 2.92
N GLY A 187 -21.11 29.87 2.07
CA GLY A 187 -19.95 28.98 2.01
C GLY A 187 -20.20 27.65 1.28
N ALA A 188 -21.39 27.42 0.75
CA ALA A 188 -21.72 26.24 -0.03
C ALA A 188 -21.42 26.43 -1.52
N TYR A 189 -21.16 25.32 -2.21
CA TYR A 189 -20.96 25.23 -3.65
C TYR A 189 -21.88 24.19 -4.26
N LYS A 190 -22.30 24.41 -5.49
CA LYS A 190 -22.94 23.40 -6.34
C LYS A 190 -21.89 22.72 -7.22
N ILE A 191 -21.73 21.43 -7.04
CA ILE A 191 -20.76 20.61 -7.76
C ILE A 191 -21.45 19.94 -8.95
N PHE A 192 -20.78 19.99 -10.13
CA PHE A 192 -21.23 19.40 -11.39
C PHE A 192 -20.11 18.62 -12.05
N GLY A 193 -20.40 17.45 -12.57
CA GLY A 193 -19.46 16.66 -13.35
C GLY A 193 -19.57 15.16 -13.10
N THR A 194 -18.77 14.39 -13.85
CA THR A 194 -18.72 12.94 -13.76
C THR A 194 -17.37 12.49 -13.23
N LYS A 195 -17.38 11.68 -12.21
CA LYS A 195 -16.19 11.01 -11.66
C LYS A 195 -16.27 9.52 -11.92
N ILE A 196 -15.16 8.93 -12.38
CA ILE A 196 -15.07 7.51 -12.75
C ILE A 196 -14.05 6.78 -11.89
N TYR A 197 -14.22 5.46 -11.79
CA TYR A 197 -13.36 4.57 -10.99
C TYR A 197 -13.36 4.89 -9.50
N ILE A 198 -14.50 5.35 -8.97
CA ILE A 198 -14.60 5.73 -7.55
C ILE A 198 -14.86 4.48 -6.71
N THR A 199 -13.82 4.05 -6.02
CA THR A 199 -13.86 2.92 -5.10
C THR A 199 -14.81 3.21 -3.95
N TYR A 200 -15.79 2.31 -3.73
CA TYR A 200 -16.87 2.48 -2.75
C TYR A 200 -17.61 3.82 -2.87
N GLY A 201 -17.73 4.35 -4.11
CA GLY A 201 -18.48 5.57 -4.37
C GLY A 201 -19.97 5.47 -4.05
N GLU A 202 -20.53 4.27 -4.09
CA GLU A 202 -21.87 3.95 -3.59
C GLU A 202 -21.83 2.54 -2.96
N HIS A 203 -22.45 2.38 -1.79
CA HIS A 203 -22.58 1.11 -1.08
C HIS A 203 -23.60 1.20 0.07
N ASP A 204 -23.94 0.05 0.65
CA ASP A 204 -24.93 -0.11 1.71
C ASP A 204 -24.34 -0.40 3.11
N MET A 205 -23.00 -0.29 3.27
CA MET A 205 -22.31 -0.67 4.52
C MET A 205 -22.35 0.42 5.60
N ALA A 206 -22.44 1.70 5.21
CA ALA A 206 -22.46 2.83 6.13
C ALA A 206 -23.68 3.73 5.91
N LYS A 207 -23.99 4.57 6.90
CA LYS A 207 -25.16 5.47 6.85
C LYS A 207 -24.98 6.64 5.90
N ASN A 208 -23.74 7.10 5.71
CA ASN A 208 -23.39 8.19 4.79
C ASN A 208 -22.05 7.90 4.12
N ILE A 209 -21.81 8.54 2.98
CA ILE A 209 -20.53 8.50 2.25
C ILE A 209 -20.08 9.93 2.04
N ILE A 210 -18.87 10.24 2.46
CA ILE A 210 -18.27 11.57 2.38
C ILE A 210 -17.29 11.59 1.21
N HIS A 211 -17.69 12.24 0.12
CA HIS A 211 -16.89 12.31 -1.10
C HIS A 211 -15.94 13.51 -1.04
N LEU A 212 -14.64 13.30 -1.15
CA LEU A 212 -13.64 14.34 -1.38
C LEU A 212 -13.49 14.53 -2.89
N VAL A 213 -13.95 15.66 -3.42
CA VAL A 213 -14.12 15.89 -4.86
C VAL A 213 -13.22 17.01 -5.34
N LEU A 214 -12.40 16.74 -6.36
CA LEU A 214 -11.65 17.76 -7.08
C LEU A 214 -12.54 18.43 -8.14
N ALA A 215 -12.66 19.75 -8.08
CA ALA A 215 -13.43 20.56 -9.04
C ALA A 215 -12.80 21.95 -9.21
N ARG A 216 -13.28 22.71 -10.21
CA ARG A 216 -12.82 24.07 -10.52
C ARG A 216 -13.89 25.09 -10.19
N THR A 217 -13.49 26.16 -9.53
CA THR A 217 -14.32 27.37 -9.39
C THR A 217 -14.37 28.18 -10.69
N PRO A 218 -15.34 29.11 -10.89
CA PRO A 218 -15.56 29.79 -12.19
C PRO A 218 -14.33 30.47 -12.78
N ASP A 219 -13.54 31.16 -11.98
CA ASP A 219 -12.37 31.94 -12.44
C ASP A 219 -11.04 31.24 -12.14
N ALA A 220 -11.06 29.92 -11.95
CA ALA A 220 -9.89 29.15 -11.64
C ALA A 220 -8.84 29.17 -12.77
N PRO A 221 -7.55 29.33 -12.47
CA PRO A 221 -6.51 29.24 -13.47
C PRO A 221 -6.48 27.85 -14.15
N GLU A 222 -5.98 27.81 -15.39
CA GLU A 222 -5.83 26.55 -16.11
C GLU A 222 -4.80 25.62 -15.44
N GLY A 223 -4.89 24.32 -15.78
CA GLY A 223 -3.98 23.31 -15.29
C GLY A 223 -4.22 22.90 -13.84
N VAL A 224 -3.22 22.32 -13.20
CA VAL A 224 -3.33 21.77 -11.85
C VAL A 224 -3.52 22.83 -10.76
N LYS A 225 -3.07 24.05 -11.02
CA LYS A 225 -3.15 25.18 -10.09
C LYS A 225 -4.56 25.79 -9.93
N GLY A 226 -5.52 25.36 -10.75
CA GLY A 226 -6.90 25.81 -10.65
C GLY A 226 -7.85 24.75 -10.08
N ILE A 227 -7.33 23.73 -9.42
CA ILE A 227 -8.12 22.64 -8.85
C ILE A 227 -8.32 22.90 -7.36
N SER A 228 -9.58 22.90 -6.92
CA SER A 228 -10.00 23.03 -5.52
C SER A 228 -10.55 21.70 -5.01
N LEU A 229 -10.55 21.50 -3.69
CA LEU A 229 -11.07 20.32 -3.02
C LEU A 229 -12.37 20.65 -2.30
N PHE A 230 -13.37 19.77 -2.46
CA PHE A 230 -14.67 19.92 -1.82
C PHE A 230 -15.05 18.64 -1.08
N VAL A 231 -15.66 18.78 0.09
CA VAL A 231 -16.38 17.73 0.78
C VAL A 231 -17.83 17.74 0.31
N VAL A 232 -18.30 16.61 -0.23
CA VAL A 232 -19.65 16.44 -0.79
C VAL A 232 -20.28 15.19 -0.16
N PRO A 233 -21.17 15.32 0.84
CA PRO A 233 -21.79 14.17 1.47
C PRO A 233 -22.87 13.55 0.57
N LYS A 234 -23.06 12.23 0.64
CA LYS A 234 -24.15 11.49 -0.04
C LYS A 234 -25.52 11.93 0.48
N PHE A 235 -25.66 12.10 1.78
CA PHE A 235 -26.79 12.75 2.43
C PHE A 235 -26.30 14.02 3.12
N LEU A 236 -27.02 15.12 2.96
CA LEU A 236 -26.72 16.37 3.64
C LEU A 236 -26.74 16.15 5.16
N VAL A 237 -25.98 16.95 5.87
CA VAL A 237 -25.88 16.85 7.33
C VAL A 237 -26.53 18.08 7.96
N ASN A 238 -27.54 17.87 8.79
CA ASN A 238 -28.22 18.93 9.52
C ASN A 238 -27.33 19.53 10.62
N ALA A 239 -27.69 20.69 11.13
CA ALA A 239 -26.93 21.36 12.18
C ALA A 239 -26.80 20.54 13.49
N ASP A 240 -27.71 19.62 13.76
CA ASP A 240 -27.66 18.69 14.88
C ASP A 240 -26.86 17.40 14.61
N GLY A 241 -26.22 17.29 13.44
CA GLY A 241 -25.45 16.14 13.00
C GLY A 241 -26.28 14.95 12.48
N SER A 242 -27.60 15.09 12.39
CA SER A 242 -28.48 14.08 11.78
C SER A 242 -28.40 14.12 10.26
N LEU A 243 -28.82 13.01 9.62
CA LEU A 243 -28.88 12.95 8.16
C LEU A 243 -30.08 13.77 7.64
N GLY A 244 -29.79 14.63 6.68
CA GLY A 244 -30.77 15.41 5.93
C GLY A 244 -31.21 14.73 4.63
N GLU A 245 -31.56 15.56 3.64
CA GLU A 245 -31.98 15.10 2.32
C GLU A 245 -30.85 14.43 1.53
N ARG A 246 -31.24 13.59 0.58
CA ARG A 246 -30.32 13.01 -0.40
C ARG A 246 -29.70 14.12 -1.24
N ASN A 247 -28.37 14.18 -1.28
CA ASN A 247 -27.65 15.12 -2.12
C ASN A 247 -27.70 14.70 -3.61
N ASP A 248 -27.47 15.64 -4.52
CA ASP A 248 -27.49 15.42 -5.96
C ASP A 248 -26.19 14.77 -6.47
N VAL A 249 -25.87 13.61 -5.87
CA VAL A 249 -24.77 12.73 -6.29
C VAL A 249 -25.31 11.32 -6.48
N HIS A 250 -25.15 10.75 -7.67
CA HIS A 250 -25.78 9.50 -8.06
C HIS A 250 -24.77 8.53 -8.67
N CYS A 251 -24.85 7.26 -8.27
CA CYS A 251 -24.13 6.18 -8.91
C CYS A 251 -24.87 5.75 -10.17
N VAL A 252 -24.27 5.97 -11.32
CA VAL A 252 -24.87 5.65 -12.62
C VAL A 252 -24.44 4.30 -13.17
N SER A 253 -23.28 3.81 -12.75
CA SER A 253 -22.78 2.46 -13.06
C SER A 253 -21.71 2.02 -12.07
N ILE A 254 -21.44 0.72 -12.02
CA ILE A 254 -20.27 0.13 -11.39
C ILE A 254 -19.51 -0.72 -12.42
N GLU A 255 -18.19 -0.77 -12.29
CA GLU A 255 -17.31 -1.46 -13.23
C GLU A 255 -17.32 -2.98 -13.05
N HIS A 256 -17.39 -3.72 -14.16
CA HIS A 256 -17.13 -5.16 -14.21
C HIS A 256 -15.62 -5.40 -14.38
N LYS A 257 -14.96 -5.96 -13.35
CA LYS A 257 -13.50 -5.95 -13.22
C LYS A 257 -12.88 -7.34 -13.29
N LEU A 258 -11.59 -7.40 -13.63
CA LEU A 258 -10.77 -8.61 -13.62
C LEU A 258 -10.69 -9.24 -12.21
N GLY A 259 -10.44 -8.43 -11.20
CA GLY A 259 -10.29 -8.80 -9.79
C GLY A 259 -10.97 -7.80 -8.86
N ILE A 260 -10.79 -7.96 -7.54
CA ILE A 260 -11.44 -7.16 -6.50
C ILE A 260 -12.94 -6.95 -6.78
N LYS A 261 -13.61 -7.99 -7.21
CA LYS A 261 -14.96 -7.89 -7.79
C LYS A 261 -16.01 -7.45 -6.76
N ALA A 262 -15.81 -7.78 -5.49
CA ALA A 262 -16.71 -7.38 -4.40
C ALA A 262 -16.61 -5.89 -4.04
N SER A 263 -15.49 -5.23 -4.34
CA SER A 263 -15.35 -3.77 -4.16
C SER A 263 -16.10 -3.03 -5.27
N PRO A 264 -17.19 -2.30 -5.00
CA PRO A 264 -17.88 -1.53 -6.02
C PRO A 264 -17.01 -0.37 -6.48
N THR A 265 -16.75 -0.30 -7.76
CA THR A 265 -16.00 0.77 -8.41
C THR A 265 -16.96 1.60 -9.23
N ALA A 266 -17.41 2.73 -8.69
CA ALA A 266 -18.53 3.50 -9.18
C ALA A 266 -18.14 4.55 -10.23
N VAL A 267 -19.09 4.82 -11.12
CA VAL A 267 -19.19 6.09 -11.86
C VAL A 267 -20.20 6.95 -11.12
N LEU A 268 -19.74 8.11 -10.64
CA LEU A 268 -20.58 9.06 -9.92
C LEU A 268 -20.87 10.28 -10.79
N GLN A 269 -22.15 10.63 -10.86
CA GLN A 269 -22.65 11.83 -11.49
C GLN A 269 -23.06 12.84 -10.45
N PHE A 270 -22.52 14.03 -10.53
CA PHE A 270 -22.78 15.16 -9.63
C PHE A 270 -23.60 16.23 -10.36
N GLY A 271 -24.70 16.64 -9.78
CA GLY A 271 -25.39 17.87 -10.14
C GLY A 271 -26.42 17.77 -11.26
N ASP A 272 -26.94 16.60 -11.60
CA ASP A 272 -27.94 16.43 -12.68
C ASP A 272 -29.30 17.09 -12.36
N HIS A 273 -29.61 17.31 -11.06
CA HIS A 273 -30.88 17.84 -10.59
C HIS A 273 -30.76 19.23 -9.92
N GLY A 274 -29.75 20.01 -10.32
CA GLY A 274 -29.61 21.39 -9.81
C GLY A 274 -28.29 21.66 -9.10
N GLY A 275 -27.45 20.65 -8.90
CA GLY A 275 -26.12 20.78 -8.30
C GLY A 275 -25.96 20.01 -7.00
N ALA A 276 -24.90 19.22 -6.87
CA ALA A 276 -24.56 18.55 -5.62
C ALA A 276 -23.95 19.56 -4.64
N ILE A 277 -24.52 19.66 -3.45
CA ILE A 277 -24.03 20.59 -2.41
C ILE A 277 -22.71 20.07 -1.86
N GLY A 278 -21.71 20.94 -1.85
CA GLY A 278 -20.39 20.67 -1.28
C GLY A 278 -19.82 21.90 -0.58
N TYR A 279 -18.77 21.67 0.22
CA TYR A 279 -18.10 22.71 1.01
C TYR A 279 -16.61 22.68 0.69
N LEU A 280 -16.00 23.86 0.56
CA LEU A 280 -14.59 23.99 0.25
C LEU A 280 -13.71 23.45 1.40
N VAL A 281 -12.75 22.62 1.05
CA VAL A 281 -11.71 22.12 1.98
C VAL A 281 -10.45 22.95 1.77
N GLY A 282 -10.05 23.70 2.78
CA GLY A 282 -8.92 24.61 2.73
C GLY A 282 -9.15 25.83 1.85
N GLU A 283 -8.19 26.16 1.00
CA GLU A 283 -8.21 27.34 0.11
C GLU A 283 -8.52 26.95 -1.34
N GLU A 284 -9.20 27.82 -2.07
CA GLU A 284 -9.37 27.65 -3.51
C GLU A 284 -8.03 27.51 -4.24
N ASN A 285 -8.02 26.70 -5.29
CA ASN A 285 -6.87 26.47 -6.16
C ASN A 285 -5.68 25.73 -5.49
N ARG A 286 -5.87 25.21 -4.28
CA ARG A 286 -4.91 24.36 -3.56
C ARG A 286 -5.40 22.93 -3.35
N GLY A 287 -6.52 22.57 -3.94
CA GLY A 287 -7.16 21.28 -3.70
C GLY A 287 -6.30 20.07 -4.04
N LEU A 288 -5.44 20.18 -5.06
CA LEU A 288 -4.53 19.08 -5.40
C LEU A 288 -3.44 18.89 -4.33
N GLU A 289 -2.98 19.98 -3.70
CA GLU A 289 -2.03 19.92 -2.58
C GLU A 289 -2.62 19.14 -1.40
N TYR A 290 -3.85 19.44 -1.01
CA TYR A 290 -4.55 18.74 0.06
C TYR A 290 -4.87 17.28 -0.29
N MET A 291 -5.24 17.04 -1.55
CA MET A 291 -5.47 15.70 -2.03
C MET A 291 -4.19 14.84 -2.06
N PHE A 292 -3.00 15.45 -2.20
CA PHE A 292 -1.73 14.72 -2.10
C PHE A 292 -1.52 14.08 -0.73
N VAL A 293 -2.06 14.65 0.34
CA VAL A 293 -2.02 14.05 1.69
C VAL A 293 -2.72 12.69 1.64
N MET A 294 -3.97 12.67 1.17
CA MET A 294 -4.73 11.43 0.97
C MET A 294 -4.04 10.46 -0.01
N MET A 295 -3.52 10.98 -1.12
CA MET A 295 -2.84 10.16 -2.12
C MET A 295 -1.56 9.51 -1.58
N ASN A 296 -0.79 10.17 -0.73
CA ASN A 296 0.42 9.60 -0.14
C ASN A 296 0.08 8.51 0.89
N ALA A 297 -0.96 8.73 1.71
CA ALA A 297 -1.50 7.71 2.60
C ALA A 297 -1.98 6.49 1.79
N ALA A 298 -2.77 6.72 0.74
CA ALA A 298 -3.26 5.67 -0.15
C ALA A 298 -2.12 4.93 -0.88
N ARG A 299 -1.08 5.62 -1.35
CA ARG A 299 0.09 4.99 -1.99
C ARG A 299 0.81 4.03 -1.05
N PHE A 300 1.07 4.45 0.19
CA PHE A 300 1.66 3.59 1.20
C PHE A 300 0.76 2.36 1.46
N ALA A 301 -0.53 2.58 1.67
CA ALA A 301 -1.51 1.53 1.92
C ALA A 301 -1.62 0.54 0.73
N VAL A 302 -1.55 1.01 -0.52
CA VAL A 302 -1.49 0.14 -1.71
C VAL A 302 -0.18 -0.66 -1.76
N GLY A 303 0.93 -0.11 -1.31
CA GLY A 303 2.15 -0.89 -1.11
C GLY A 303 1.94 -2.04 -0.14
N MET A 304 1.23 -1.80 0.97
CA MET A 304 0.82 -2.84 1.93
C MET A 304 -0.15 -3.87 1.32
N GLN A 305 -1.02 -3.48 0.40
CA GLN A 305 -1.84 -4.42 -0.36
C GLN A 305 -0.99 -5.39 -1.17
N GLY A 306 0.12 -4.92 -1.74
CA GLY A 306 1.08 -5.79 -2.42
C GLY A 306 1.65 -6.86 -1.48
N VAL A 307 2.10 -6.48 -0.29
CA VAL A 307 2.56 -7.42 0.75
C VAL A 307 1.46 -8.41 1.14
N ALA A 308 0.26 -7.90 1.38
CA ALA A 308 -0.88 -8.67 1.84
C ALA A 308 -1.34 -9.74 0.83
N VAL A 309 -1.43 -9.39 -0.45
CA VAL A 309 -1.79 -10.35 -1.51
C VAL A 309 -0.69 -11.40 -1.70
N ALA A 310 0.58 -10.97 -1.63
CA ALA A 310 1.72 -11.90 -1.69
C ALA A 310 1.69 -12.90 -0.54
N GLU A 311 1.44 -12.46 0.70
CA GLU A 311 1.29 -13.33 1.87
C GLU A 311 0.16 -14.36 1.66
N ARG A 312 -1.00 -13.93 1.19
CA ARG A 312 -2.13 -14.85 0.93
C ARG A 312 -1.82 -15.87 -0.14
N ALA A 313 -1.23 -15.45 -1.24
CA ALA A 313 -0.82 -16.34 -2.32
C ALA A 313 0.22 -17.36 -1.82
N TYR A 314 1.19 -16.91 -1.02
CA TYR A 314 2.22 -17.75 -0.42
C TYR A 314 1.63 -18.82 0.51
N GLN A 315 0.79 -18.42 1.48
CA GLN A 315 0.17 -19.38 2.41
C GLN A 315 -0.60 -20.47 1.66
N LYS A 316 -1.38 -20.08 0.65
CA LYS A 316 -2.15 -21.01 -0.16
C LYS A 316 -1.25 -21.97 -0.94
N ALA A 317 -0.19 -21.46 -1.56
CA ALA A 317 0.78 -22.26 -2.31
C ALA A 317 1.53 -23.26 -1.41
N VAL A 318 1.97 -22.83 -0.22
CA VAL A 318 2.63 -23.70 0.76
C VAL A 318 1.73 -24.84 1.18
N GLN A 319 0.47 -24.56 1.51
CA GLN A 319 -0.46 -25.63 1.91
C GLN A 319 -0.70 -26.62 0.78
N TYR A 320 -0.96 -26.12 -0.43
CA TYR A 320 -1.14 -26.99 -1.58
C TYR A 320 0.10 -27.85 -1.84
N ALA A 321 1.29 -27.28 -1.76
CA ALA A 321 2.54 -28.00 -1.98
C ALA A 321 2.81 -29.10 -0.92
N LYS A 322 2.31 -28.94 0.30
CA LYS A 322 2.37 -29.94 1.38
C LYS A 322 1.36 -31.08 1.16
N ASP A 323 0.20 -30.76 0.63
CA ASP A 323 -0.92 -31.72 0.50
C ASP A 323 -0.86 -32.51 -0.82
N ARG A 324 -0.33 -31.89 -1.90
CA ARG A 324 -0.28 -32.49 -3.22
C ARG A 324 0.85 -33.49 -3.33
N VAL A 325 0.52 -34.77 -3.45
CA VAL A 325 1.46 -35.86 -3.68
C VAL A 325 1.58 -36.14 -5.17
N GLN A 326 2.81 -36.04 -5.73
CA GLN A 326 3.09 -36.30 -7.14
C GLN A 326 4.57 -36.54 -7.38
N SER A 327 4.89 -37.63 -8.09
CA SER A 327 6.26 -38.07 -8.39
C SER A 327 7.08 -38.47 -7.15
N ARG A 328 8.17 -39.15 -7.38
CA ARG A 328 9.17 -39.48 -6.35
C ARG A 328 10.08 -38.30 -6.10
N ASP A 329 10.70 -38.26 -4.92
CA ASP A 329 11.81 -37.35 -4.64
C ASP A 329 12.97 -37.62 -5.63
N LEU A 330 13.58 -36.54 -6.15
CA LEU A 330 14.72 -36.64 -7.07
C LEU A 330 15.93 -37.32 -6.43
N ALA A 331 16.11 -37.18 -5.11
CA ALA A 331 17.14 -37.88 -4.34
C ALA A 331 16.81 -39.34 -4.06
N GLY A 332 15.62 -39.80 -4.44
CA GLY A 332 15.11 -41.13 -4.24
C GLY A 332 14.12 -41.24 -3.07
N SER A 333 12.99 -41.92 -3.32
CA SER A 333 11.99 -42.27 -2.29
C SER A 333 11.31 -43.57 -2.65
N PRO A 334 10.78 -44.34 -1.65
CA PRO A 334 10.06 -45.58 -1.90
C PRO A 334 8.80 -45.41 -2.78
N GLY A 335 8.17 -44.24 -2.74
CA GLY A 335 6.96 -43.88 -3.48
C GLY A 335 6.89 -42.42 -3.78
N PRO A 336 5.74 -41.93 -4.33
CA PRO A 336 5.47 -40.50 -4.54
C PRO A 336 5.49 -39.72 -3.21
N VAL A 337 5.95 -38.48 -3.28
CA VAL A 337 6.04 -37.54 -2.15
C VAL A 337 5.23 -36.27 -2.39
N ALA A 338 4.98 -35.50 -1.35
CA ALA A 338 4.41 -34.16 -1.49
C ALA A 338 5.32 -33.29 -2.38
N ILE A 339 4.73 -32.48 -3.25
CA ILE A 339 5.50 -31.70 -4.24
C ILE A 339 6.44 -30.69 -3.59
N ILE A 340 6.22 -30.31 -2.33
CA ILE A 340 7.11 -29.43 -1.56
C ILE A 340 8.55 -30.02 -1.45
N HIS A 341 8.75 -31.33 -1.61
CA HIS A 341 10.06 -31.96 -1.63
C HIS A 341 10.85 -31.69 -2.92
N GLN A 342 10.15 -31.28 -4.00
CA GLN A 342 10.81 -31.02 -5.29
C GLN A 342 11.59 -29.70 -5.25
N PRO A 343 12.84 -29.67 -5.76
CA PRO A 343 13.70 -28.48 -5.67
C PRO A 343 13.12 -27.23 -6.31
N ASP A 344 12.46 -27.34 -7.47
CA ASP A 344 11.88 -26.18 -8.14
C ASP A 344 10.63 -25.63 -7.40
N VAL A 345 9.83 -26.51 -6.79
CA VAL A 345 8.72 -26.08 -5.92
C VAL A 345 9.27 -25.33 -4.70
N LYS A 346 10.34 -25.84 -4.07
CA LYS A 346 11.03 -25.12 -2.98
C LYS A 346 11.55 -23.76 -3.44
N ARG A 347 12.18 -23.68 -4.61
CA ARG A 347 12.67 -22.42 -5.19
C ARG A 347 11.52 -21.42 -5.33
N MET A 348 10.38 -21.82 -5.90
CA MET A 348 9.19 -20.96 -6.04
C MET A 348 8.69 -20.49 -4.67
N LEU A 349 8.49 -21.38 -3.72
CA LEU A 349 8.03 -21.05 -2.37
C LEU A 349 9.01 -20.13 -1.62
N MET A 350 10.31 -20.36 -1.75
CA MET A 350 11.33 -19.50 -1.15
C MET A 350 11.36 -18.10 -1.81
N THR A 351 11.17 -18.02 -3.12
CA THR A 351 11.03 -16.73 -3.83
C THR A 351 9.82 -15.95 -3.32
N MET A 352 8.66 -16.61 -3.22
CA MET A 352 7.44 -15.99 -2.69
C MET A 352 7.64 -15.49 -1.26
N ARG A 353 8.21 -16.31 -0.40
CA ARG A 353 8.51 -15.97 1.00
C ARG A 353 9.47 -14.80 1.11
N ALA A 354 10.59 -14.89 0.40
CA ALA A 354 11.66 -13.89 0.48
C ALA A 354 11.20 -12.50 0.01
N TYR A 355 10.45 -12.43 -1.09
CA TYR A 355 9.85 -11.17 -1.53
C TYR A 355 8.84 -10.60 -0.52
N THR A 356 7.97 -11.44 0.01
CA THR A 356 6.93 -11.02 0.98
C THR A 356 7.57 -10.47 2.25
N GLU A 357 8.53 -11.21 2.84
CA GLU A 357 9.21 -10.79 4.07
C GLU A 357 10.06 -9.52 3.86
N ALA A 358 10.78 -9.41 2.75
CA ALA A 358 11.56 -8.21 2.44
C ALA A 358 10.68 -6.96 2.25
N SER A 359 9.57 -7.10 1.54
CA SER A 359 8.61 -5.99 1.31
C SER A 359 7.90 -5.59 2.59
N ARG A 360 7.50 -6.54 3.45
CA ARG A 360 6.95 -6.27 4.80
C ARG A 360 7.95 -5.46 5.63
N ALA A 361 9.19 -5.92 5.72
CA ALA A 361 10.22 -5.27 6.51
C ALA A 361 10.50 -3.83 6.02
N LEU A 362 10.56 -3.63 4.69
CA LEU A 362 10.75 -2.31 4.10
C LEU A 362 9.56 -1.37 4.38
N ALA A 363 8.34 -1.86 4.28
CA ALA A 363 7.14 -1.08 4.55
C ALA A 363 7.00 -0.71 6.03
N TYR A 364 7.30 -1.63 6.95
CA TYR A 364 7.26 -1.33 8.39
C TYR A 364 8.39 -0.35 8.80
N TYR A 365 9.55 -0.44 8.18
CA TYR A 365 10.60 0.56 8.33
C TYR A 365 10.15 1.95 7.83
N ALA A 366 9.43 2.02 6.71
CA ALA A 366 8.84 3.27 6.26
C ALA A 366 7.74 3.79 7.22
N ALA A 367 6.93 2.89 7.81
CA ALA A 367 5.92 3.27 8.81
C ALA A 367 6.56 3.86 10.06
N SER A 368 7.68 3.30 10.55
CA SER A 368 8.39 3.89 11.70
C SER A 368 9.00 5.26 11.38
N ALA A 369 9.46 5.48 10.15
CA ALA A 369 9.92 6.80 9.71
C ALA A 369 8.75 7.81 9.66
N TYR A 370 7.54 7.37 9.27
CA TYR A 370 6.33 8.20 9.37
C TYR A 370 6.02 8.57 10.83
N ASP A 371 6.11 7.62 11.76
CA ASP A 371 5.88 7.88 13.17
C ASP A 371 6.91 8.88 13.73
N ALA A 372 8.18 8.68 13.41
CA ALA A 372 9.25 9.59 13.83
C ALA A 372 9.09 11.02 13.26
N GLN A 373 8.67 11.16 12.01
CA GLN A 373 8.43 12.47 11.38
C GLN A 373 7.33 13.26 12.10
N HIS A 374 6.32 12.59 12.67
CA HIS A 374 5.18 13.25 13.33
C HIS A 374 5.36 13.40 14.84
N ALA A 375 6.01 12.45 15.50
CA ALA A 375 6.00 12.35 16.95
C ALA A 375 7.37 12.54 17.63
N ALA A 376 8.49 12.50 16.91
CA ALA A 376 9.80 12.69 17.52
C ALA A 376 9.93 14.11 18.11
N PRO A 377 10.47 14.27 19.33
CA PRO A 377 10.64 15.60 19.95
C PRO A 377 11.60 16.51 19.18
N ASP A 378 12.67 15.96 18.63
CA ASP A 378 13.72 16.69 17.91
C ASP A 378 13.28 16.98 16.46
N GLU A 379 13.30 18.27 16.08
CA GLU A 379 12.95 18.72 14.72
C GLU A 379 13.88 18.18 13.64
N ALA A 380 15.17 18.01 13.93
CA ALA A 380 16.11 17.44 12.97
C ALA A 380 15.80 15.97 12.70
N VAL A 381 15.41 15.21 13.73
CA VAL A 381 14.94 13.81 13.61
C VAL A 381 13.65 13.76 12.77
N ARG A 382 12.69 14.65 13.02
CA ARG A 382 11.45 14.72 12.23
C ARG A 382 11.73 14.95 10.75
N LYS A 383 12.55 15.95 10.41
CA LYS A 383 12.91 16.31 9.03
C LYS A 383 13.67 15.18 8.32
N ALA A 384 14.62 14.54 8.99
CA ALA A 384 15.36 13.42 8.43
C ALA A 384 14.42 12.23 8.11
N ASN A 385 13.50 11.90 9.03
CA ASN A 385 12.56 10.81 8.82
C ASN A 385 11.48 11.14 7.78
N GLN A 386 11.07 12.41 7.66
CA GLN A 386 10.21 12.86 6.57
C GLN A 386 10.87 12.58 5.21
N ALA A 387 12.13 12.95 5.04
CA ALA A 387 12.84 12.74 3.78
C ALA A 387 12.99 11.24 3.46
N ILE A 388 13.27 10.41 4.48
CA ILE A 388 13.33 8.94 4.35
C ILE A 388 11.96 8.39 3.95
N TYR A 389 10.89 8.73 4.68
CA TYR A 389 9.54 8.26 4.37
C TYR A 389 9.12 8.63 2.94
N GLU A 390 9.31 9.89 2.56
CA GLU A 390 8.98 10.36 1.23
C GLU A 390 9.78 9.65 0.12
N PHE A 391 11.04 9.29 0.36
CA PHE A 391 11.85 8.50 -0.57
C PHE A 391 11.33 7.05 -0.68
N LEU A 392 10.90 6.46 0.44
CA LEU A 392 10.47 5.07 0.50
C LEU A 392 9.06 4.84 -0.07
N VAL A 393 8.13 5.79 0.05
CA VAL A 393 6.72 5.60 -0.39
C VAL A 393 6.59 5.12 -1.83
N PRO A 394 7.23 5.73 -2.85
CA PRO A 394 7.14 5.22 -4.22
C PRO A 394 7.76 3.83 -4.39
N ILE A 395 8.77 3.48 -3.60
CA ILE A 395 9.38 2.15 -3.61
C ILE A 395 8.46 1.13 -2.96
N VAL A 396 7.92 1.44 -1.78
CA VAL A 396 6.95 0.57 -1.09
C VAL A 396 5.74 0.31 -1.98
N LYS A 397 5.17 1.36 -2.60
CA LYS A 397 4.06 1.18 -3.53
C LYS A 397 4.47 0.41 -4.79
N GLY A 398 5.48 0.87 -5.51
CA GLY A 398 5.80 0.36 -6.82
C GLY A 398 6.42 -1.04 -6.77
N PHE A 399 7.41 -1.26 -5.90
CA PHE A 399 8.10 -2.55 -5.80
C PHE A 399 7.20 -3.63 -5.19
N SER A 400 6.50 -3.34 -4.07
CA SER A 400 5.68 -4.37 -3.42
C SER A 400 4.50 -4.81 -4.30
N THR A 401 3.92 -3.90 -5.08
CA THR A 401 2.82 -4.26 -5.99
C THR A 401 3.29 -5.04 -7.22
N GLU A 402 4.42 -4.68 -7.83
CA GLU A 402 5.02 -5.47 -8.92
C GLU A 402 5.43 -6.88 -8.43
N MET A 403 6.07 -6.96 -7.29
CA MET A 403 6.44 -8.21 -6.64
C MET A 403 5.23 -9.09 -6.36
N SER A 404 4.10 -8.50 -5.93
CA SER A 404 2.89 -9.25 -5.61
C SER A 404 2.30 -9.99 -6.81
N ILE A 405 2.41 -9.42 -8.01
CA ILE A 405 2.00 -10.10 -9.25
C ILE A 405 2.89 -11.31 -9.52
N GLU A 406 4.22 -11.15 -9.37
CA GLU A 406 5.17 -12.24 -9.53
C GLU A 406 4.89 -13.37 -8.52
N VAL A 407 4.70 -13.02 -7.24
CA VAL A 407 4.37 -13.98 -6.17
C VAL A 407 3.04 -14.68 -6.43
N ALA A 408 1.98 -13.94 -6.78
CA ALA A 408 0.68 -14.55 -7.08
C ALA A 408 0.73 -15.46 -8.32
N SER A 409 1.51 -15.10 -9.34
CA SER A 409 1.77 -15.93 -10.52
C SER A 409 2.51 -17.23 -10.14
N LEU A 410 3.54 -17.15 -9.30
CA LEU A 410 4.20 -18.33 -8.75
C LEU A 410 3.24 -19.20 -7.94
N GLY A 411 2.31 -18.58 -7.21
CA GLY A 411 1.24 -19.30 -6.50
C GLY A 411 0.38 -20.15 -7.45
N VAL A 412 -0.04 -19.58 -8.58
CA VAL A 412 -0.73 -20.34 -9.64
C VAL A 412 0.15 -21.47 -10.18
N GLN A 413 1.44 -21.19 -10.44
CA GLN A 413 2.40 -22.16 -10.96
C GLN A 413 2.61 -23.35 -10.00
N VAL A 414 2.72 -23.12 -8.69
CA VAL A 414 2.85 -24.17 -7.67
C VAL A 414 1.64 -25.11 -7.67
N HIS A 415 0.43 -24.58 -7.94
CA HIS A 415 -0.77 -25.39 -8.05
C HIS A 415 -0.86 -26.20 -9.36
N GLY A 416 0.00 -25.91 -10.35
CA GLY A 416 -0.07 -26.54 -11.68
C GLY A 416 -1.42 -26.28 -12.36
N GLY A 417 -1.97 -27.26 -13.06
CA GLY A 417 -3.27 -27.13 -13.73
C GLY A 417 -4.41 -26.72 -12.80
N MET A 418 -4.37 -27.13 -11.53
CA MET A 418 -5.35 -26.70 -10.53
C MET A 418 -5.28 -25.20 -10.21
N GLY A 419 -4.12 -24.58 -10.37
CA GLY A 419 -3.97 -23.13 -10.19
C GLY A 419 -4.71 -22.29 -11.22
N PHE A 420 -5.00 -22.87 -12.39
CA PHE A 420 -5.77 -22.24 -13.45
C PHE A 420 -7.29 -22.41 -13.29
N ILE A 421 -7.73 -23.23 -12.33
CA ILE A 421 -9.12 -23.47 -12.00
C ILE A 421 -9.57 -22.50 -10.92
N GLU A 422 -10.62 -21.71 -11.18
CA GLU A 422 -11.12 -20.66 -10.29
C GLU A 422 -11.44 -21.17 -8.88
N GLU A 423 -12.08 -22.33 -8.76
CA GLU A 423 -12.54 -22.93 -7.50
C GLU A 423 -11.39 -23.25 -6.54
N THR A 424 -10.15 -23.37 -7.01
CA THR A 424 -8.99 -23.53 -6.14
C THR A 424 -8.63 -22.23 -5.42
N GLY A 425 -9.05 -21.08 -5.95
CA GLY A 425 -8.83 -19.75 -5.42
C GLY A 425 -7.40 -19.20 -5.56
N ALA A 426 -6.48 -19.91 -6.22
CA ALA A 426 -5.15 -19.40 -6.54
C ALA A 426 -5.24 -18.29 -7.60
N ALA A 427 -6.09 -18.48 -8.60
CA ALA A 427 -6.33 -17.52 -9.67
C ALA A 427 -6.87 -16.17 -9.15
N GLN A 428 -7.72 -16.17 -8.12
CA GLN A 428 -8.23 -14.94 -7.50
C GLN A 428 -7.10 -14.02 -7.04
N HIS A 429 -6.10 -14.56 -6.33
CA HIS A 429 -4.99 -13.72 -5.82
C HIS A 429 -4.20 -13.09 -6.97
N TYR A 430 -4.01 -13.79 -8.09
CA TYR A 430 -3.35 -13.24 -9.27
C TYR A 430 -4.19 -12.15 -9.96
N ARG A 431 -5.51 -12.36 -10.09
CA ARG A 431 -6.43 -11.37 -10.65
C ARG A 431 -6.50 -10.11 -9.77
N ASP A 432 -6.57 -10.28 -8.46
CA ASP A 432 -6.63 -9.17 -7.50
C ASP A 432 -5.31 -8.38 -7.45
N ALA A 433 -4.15 -9.05 -7.54
CA ALA A 433 -2.85 -8.40 -7.56
C ALA A 433 -2.69 -7.42 -8.75
N ARG A 434 -3.34 -7.70 -9.89
CA ARG A 434 -3.06 -6.99 -11.14
C ARG A 434 -3.43 -5.51 -11.10
N ILE A 435 -4.45 -5.12 -10.31
CA ILE A 435 -4.85 -3.71 -10.20
C ILE A 435 -3.85 -2.88 -9.42
N LEU A 436 -3.10 -3.48 -8.49
CA LEU A 436 -2.24 -2.78 -7.55
C LEU A 436 -1.13 -1.96 -8.23
N THR A 437 -0.69 -2.37 -9.41
CA THR A 437 0.30 -1.64 -10.22
C THR A 437 -0.30 -0.53 -11.08
N ILE A 438 -1.62 -0.41 -11.10
CA ILE A 438 -2.36 0.51 -11.98
C ILE A 438 -2.93 1.69 -11.20
N TYR A 439 -3.76 1.45 -10.17
CA TYR A 439 -4.44 2.51 -9.44
C TYR A 439 -3.53 3.22 -8.43
N GLU A 440 -3.97 4.37 -7.91
CA GLU A 440 -3.23 5.26 -6.99
C GLU A 440 -1.85 5.68 -7.55
N GLY A 441 -1.81 5.90 -8.86
CA GLY A 441 -0.61 6.15 -9.63
C GLY A 441 0.06 4.84 -10.07
N THR A 442 0.17 4.68 -11.38
CA THR A 442 0.80 3.49 -11.98
C THR A 442 2.23 3.30 -11.49
N THR A 443 2.79 2.10 -11.69
CA THR A 443 4.21 1.84 -11.41
C THR A 443 5.12 2.88 -12.06
N ALA A 444 4.83 3.31 -13.30
CA ALA A 444 5.58 4.36 -13.97
C ALA A 444 5.50 5.72 -13.25
N ILE A 445 4.34 6.07 -12.69
CA ILE A 445 4.20 7.30 -11.89
C ILE A 445 5.06 7.23 -10.62
N GLN A 446 5.11 6.08 -9.94
CA GLN A 446 5.99 5.87 -8.78
C GLN A 446 7.47 5.94 -9.19
N ALA A 447 7.83 5.29 -10.29
CA ALA A 447 9.18 5.29 -10.80
C ALA A 447 9.66 6.70 -11.20
N ASN A 448 8.81 7.46 -11.87
CA ASN A 448 9.10 8.84 -12.26
C ASN A 448 9.18 9.78 -11.05
N ASP A 449 8.33 9.56 -10.03
CA ASP A 449 8.41 10.30 -8.77
C ASP A 449 9.72 10.02 -8.03
N LEU A 450 10.15 8.75 -7.98
CA LEU A 450 11.43 8.34 -7.39
C LEU A 450 12.61 8.99 -8.11
N VAL A 451 12.63 9.00 -9.44
CA VAL A 451 13.68 9.65 -10.23
C VAL A 451 13.67 11.16 -10.00
N GLY A 452 12.55 11.83 -10.31
CA GLY A 452 12.52 13.29 -10.41
C GLY A 452 12.50 13.99 -9.06
N ARG A 453 11.54 13.62 -8.20
CA ARG A 453 11.29 14.32 -6.94
C ARG A 453 12.12 13.80 -5.77
N LYS A 454 12.48 12.50 -5.79
CA LYS A 454 13.14 11.86 -4.65
C LYS A 454 14.64 11.65 -4.85
N THR A 455 15.14 11.71 -6.10
CA THR A 455 16.57 11.53 -6.40
C THR A 455 17.19 12.77 -7.04
N VAL A 456 16.60 13.28 -8.12
CA VAL A 456 17.20 14.41 -8.86
C VAL A 456 17.09 15.72 -8.06
N ARG A 457 15.94 15.94 -7.41
CA ARG A 457 15.64 17.21 -6.71
C ARG A 457 16.63 17.52 -5.59
N ASP A 458 17.07 16.51 -4.83
CA ASP A 458 18.02 16.65 -3.73
C ASP A 458 19.46 16.28 -4.11
N GLY A 459 19.72 16.00 -5.40
CA GLY A 459 21.02 15.57 -5.88
C GLY A 459 21.47 14.20 -5.39
N GLY A 460 20.51 13.33 -5.02
CA GLY A 460 20.76 11.98 -4.53
C GLY A 460 21.15 11.91 -3.04
N ALA A 461 20.90 12.98 -2.27
CA ALA A 461 21.34 13.06 -0.87
C ALA A 461 20.72 11.94 0.00
N ILE A 462 19.40 11.70 -0.09
CA ILE A 462 18.72 10.65 0.69
C ILE A 462 19.15 9.25 0.22
N ALA A 463 19.28 9.04 -1.08
CA ALA A 463 19.78 7.78 -1.62
C ALA A 463 21.19 7.46 -1.07
N LYS A 464 22.07 8.45 -1.01
CA LYS A 464 23.41 8.32 -0.42
C LYS A 464 23.37 8.04 1.08
N GLU A 465 22.49 8.70 1.83
CA GLU A 465 22.30 8.43 3.26
C GLU A 465 21.89 6.96 3.48
N LEU A 466 20.91 6.46 2.73
CA LEU A 466 20.48 5.07 2.80
C LEU A 466 21.63 4.11 2.42
N SER A 467 22.40 4.42 1.38
CA SER A 467 23.61 3.65 1.03
C SER A 467 24.62 3.60 2.18
N GLN A 468 24.81 4.69 2.93
CA GLN A 468 25.68 4.71 4.11
C GLN A 468 25.14 3.83 5.25
N ARG A 469 23.81 3.79 5.46
CA ARG A 469 23.18 2.89 6.43
C ARG A 469 23.38 1.41 6.03
N ILE A 470 23.27 1.11 4.74
CA ILE A 470 23.59 -0.23 4.21
C ILE A 470 25.06 -0.57 4.49
N ALA A 471 25.99 0.34 4.22
CA ALA A 471 27.42 0.14 4.48
C ALA A 471 27.74 -0.08 5.98
N ALA A 472 26.95 0.50 6.90
CA ALA A 472 27.06 0.19 8.33
C ALA A 472 26.65 -1.27 8.61
N THR A 473 25.52 -1.73 8.05
CA THR A 473 25.09 -3.13 8.17
C THR A 473 26.09 -4.12 7.56
N GLU A 474 26.80 -3.74 6.48
CA GLU A 474 27.88 -4.56 5.92
C GLU A 474 29.02 -4.80 6.93
N LYS A 475 29.34 -3.80 7.77
CA LYS A 475 30.33 -3.95 8.84
C LYS A 475 29.84 -4.91 9.94
N ASP A 476 28.55 -4.83 10.29
CA ASP A 476 27.95 -5.72 11.28
C ASP A 476 27.91 -7.17 10.78
N LEU A 477 27.59 -7.40 9.49
CA LEU A 477 27.66 -8.71 8.86
C LEU A 477 29.10 -9.27 8.84
N ALA A 478 30.10 -8.42 8.58
CA ALA A 478 31.50 -8.82 8.63
C ALA A 478 31.92 -9.21 10.06
N ALA A 479 31.41 -8.50 11.07
CA ALA A 479 31.68 -8.76 12.49
C ALA A 479 31.03 -10.07 12.97
N SER A 480 29.80 -10.42 12.50
CA SER A 480 29.16 -11.71 12.80
C SER A 480 30.06 -12.90 12.39
N GLY A 481 30.65 -12.81 11.21
CA GLY A 481 31.60 -13.85 10.72
C GLY A 481 30.98 -15.20 10.39
N SER A 482 29.65 -15.38 10.56
CA SER A 482 28.95 -16.61 10.19
C SER A 482 29.00 -16.86 8.67
N ALA A 483 28.78 -18.11 8.26
CA ALA A 483 28.76 -18.47 6.84
C ALA A 483 27.60 -17.77 6.11
N ASP A 484 26.46 -17.63 6.79
CA ASP A 484 25.27 -16.98 6.24
C ASP A 484 25.48 -15.46 6.12
N ALA A 485 26.04 -14.82 7.15
CA ALA A 485 26.37 -13.39 7.12
C ALA A 485 27.41 -13.06 6.03
N LYS A 486 28.42 -13.92 5.80
CA LYS A 486 29.38 -13.73 4.71
C LYS A 486 28.75 -13.81 3.33
N ALA A 487 27.81 -14.76 3.13
CA ALA A 487 27.09 -14.89 1.87
C ALA A 487 26.18 -13.65 1.59
N VAL A 488 25.47 -13.17 2.61
CA VAL A 488 24.63 -11.96 2.50
C VAL A 488 25.48 -10.72 2.28
N LEU A 489 26.59 -10.54 3.03
CA LEU A 489 27.51 -9.42 2.88
C LEU A 489 28.01 -9.26 1.46
N LYS A 490 28.46 -10.39 0.85
CA LYS A 490 28.96 -10.38 -0.53
C LYS A 490 27.94 -9.81 -1.51
N GLN A 491 26.70 -10.25 -1.45
CA GLN A 491 25.67 -9.84 -2.38
C GLN A 491 25.14 -8.43 -2.07
N LEU A 492 25.01 -8.07 -0.79
CA LEU A 492 24.58 -6.74 -0.37
C LEU A 492 25.56 -5.65 -0.83
N ALA A 493 26.85 -5.87 -0.68
CA ALA A 493 27.88 -4.93 -1.13
C ALA A 493 27.84 -4.71 -2.66
N LEU A 494 27.63 -5.77 -3.45
CA LEU A 494 27.48 -5.66 -4.90
C LEU A 494 26.19 -4.95 -5.29
N ALA A 495 25.08 -5.22 -4.59
CA ALA A 495 23.80 -4.58 -4.84
C ALA A 495 23.83 -3.08 -4.46
N ARG A 496 24.47 -2.72 -3.33
CA ARG A 496 24.68 -1.32 -2.94
C ARG A 496 25.54 -0.58 -3.98
N ALA A 497 26.62 -1.17 -4.46
CA ALA A 497 27.45 -0.56 -5.50
C ALA A 497 26.64 -0.30 -6.80
N ALA A 498 25.78 -1.24 -7.19
CA ALA A 498 24.86 -1.09 -8.32
C ALA A 498 23.85 0.06 -8.11
N PHE A 499 23.33 0.19 -6.88
CA PHE A 499 22.43 1.29 -6.51
C PHE A 499 23.16 2.64 -6.57
N ASP A 500 24.36 2.74 -6.01
CA ASP A 500 25.18 3.97 -6.04
C ASP A 500 25.50 4.38 -7.48
N GLN A 501 25.82 3.42 -8.37
CA GLN A 501 26.07 3.66 -9.79
C GLN A 501 24.82 4.23 -10.49
N ALA A 502 23.64 3.65 -10.24
CA ALA A 502 22.38 4.10 -10.82
C ALA A 502 22.02 5.52 -10.36
N VAL A 503 22.17 5.82 -9.07
CA VAL A 503 21.92 7.15 -8.50
C VAL A 503 22.86 8.18 -9.12
N ALA A 504 24.17 7.86 -9.20
CA ALA A 504 25.14 8.76 -9.81
C ALA A 504 24.84 9.08 -11.28
N TYR A 505 24.46 8.05 -12.06
CA TYR A 505 24.05 8.22 -13.47
C TYR A 505 22.82 9.12 -13.60
N ILE A 506 21.77 8.87 -12.81
CA ILE A 506 20.52 9.64 -12.84
C ILE A 506 20.79 11.12 -12.51
N VAL A 507 21.52 11.40 -11.43
CA VAL A 507 21.82 12.77 -11.02
C VAL A 507 22.67 13.51 -12.06
N ALA A 508 23.65 12.82 -12.66
CA ALA A 508 24.54 13.43 -13.66
C ALA A 508 23.82 13.75 -14.98
N ASN A 509 22.87 12.93 -15.40
CA ASN A 509 22.31 12.98 -16.75
C ASN A 509 20.87 13.54 -16.83
N ALA A 510 20.17 13.73 -15.70
CA ALA A 510 18.77 14.16 -15.67
C ALA A 510 18.50 15.49 -16.39
N LYS A 511 19.49 16.40 -16.48
CA LYS A 511 19.37 17.69 -17.17
C LYS A 511 19.79 17.65 -18.65
N THR A 512 20.63 16.72 -19.02
CA THR A 512 21.25 16.65 -20.36
C THR A 512 20.59 15.60 -21.26
N ASP A 513 20.09 14.51 -20.67
CA ASP A 513 19.43 13.41 -21.39
C ASP A 513 18.24 12.86 -20.59
N ILE A 514 17.24 13.70 -20.42
CA ILE A 514 16.05 13.39 -19.62
C ILE A 514 15.32 12.12 -20.10
N LYS A 515 15.21 11.92 -21.43
CA LYS A 515 14.49 10.77 -21.98
C LYS A 515 15.22 9.45 -21.69
N ALA A 516 16.55 9.42 -21.78
CA ALA A 516 17.33 8.23 -21.44
C ALA A 516 17.23 7.92 -19.94
N VAL A 517 17.30 8.93 -19.06
CA VAL A 517 17.16 8.75 -17.61
C VAL A 517 15.78 8.18 -17.26
N TYR A 518 14.70 8.74 -17.80
CA TYR A 518 13.34 8.27 -17.50
C TYR A 518 12.99 6.93 -18.17
N ALA A 519 13.66 6.55 -19.27
CA ALA A 519 13.57 5.20 -19.82
C ALA A 519 14.04 4.13 -18.82
N GLY A 520 15.01 4.46 -17.96
CA GLY A 520 15.50 3.62 -16.88
C GLY A 520 14.68 3.68 -15.57
N SER A 521 13.61 4.48 -15.48
CA SER A 521 12.92 4.76 -14.21
C SER A 521 12.32 3.49 -13.55
N PHE A 522 11.66 2.63 -14.33
CA PHE A 522 11.12 1.36 -13.82
C PHE A 522 12.23 0.44 -13.29
N ALA A 523 13.33 0.32 -14.03
CA ALA A 523 14.49 -0.48 -13.59
C ALA A 523 15.10 0.08 -12.30
N TYR A 524 15.16 1.41 -12.16
CA TYR A 524 15.64 2.07 -10.94
C TYR A 524 14.71 1.83 -9.74
N LEU A 525 13.41 1.87 -9.92
CA LEU A 525 12.44 1.51 -8.88
C LEU A 525 12.64 0.06 -8.41
N ARG A 526 12.77 -0.89 -9.36
CA ARG A 526 12.97 -2.30 -9.04
C ARG A 526 14.33 -2.53 -8.36
N LEU A 527 15.40 -1.90 -8.84
CA LEU A 527 16.73 -1.91 -8.22
C LEU A 527 16.66 -1.42 -6.76
N SER A 528 16.02 -0.27 -6.55
CA SER A 528 15.88 0.33 -5.21
C SER A 528 15.13 -0.61 -4.25
N GLY A 529 14.05 -1.24 -4.71
CA GLY A 529 13.29 -2.21 -3.93
C GLY A 529 14.12 -3.46 -3.57
N LEU A 530 14.89 -4.00 -4.52
CA LEU A 530 15.78 -5.15 -4.27
C LEU A 530 16.89 -4.81 -3.28
N VAL A 531 17.50 -3.65 -3.40
CA VAL A 531 18.63 -3.25 -2.54
C VAL A 531 18.15 -2.93 -1.13
N LEU A 532 17.10 -2.12 -0.99
CA LEU A 532 16.57 -1.72 0.31
C LEU A 532 15.84 -2.87 1.02
N GLY A 533 15.09 -3.69 0.29
CA GLY A 533 14.52 -4.93 0.81
C GLY A 533 15.62 -5.92 1.25
N GLY A 534 16.65 -6.09 0.43
CA GLY A 534 17.82 -6.91 0.76
C GLY A 534 18.59 -6.41 1.99
N TRP A 535 18.70 -5.10 2.16
CA TRP A 535 19.21 -4.50 3.39
C TRP A 535 18.39 -4.87 4.62
N GLN A 536 17.05 -4.80 4.53
CA GLN A 536 16.20 -5.23 5.65
C GLN A 536 16.36 -6.74 5.94
N MET A 537 16.50 -7.57 4.91
CA MET A 537 16.77 -9.01 5.09
C MET A 537 18.13 -9.26 5.75
N ALA A 538 19.15 -8.46 5.44
CA ALA A 538 20.45 -8.52 6.11
C ALA A 538 20.36 -8.19 7.61
N ARG A 539 19.60 -7.17 7.95
CA ARG A 539 19.29 -6.82 9.36
C ARG A 539 18.49 -7.93 10.05
N ALA A 540 17.52 -8.52 9.34
CA ALA A 540 16.74 -9.66 9.85
C ALA A 540 17.62 -10.87 10.15
N LEU A 541 18.64 -11.16 9.30
CA LEU A 541 19.61 -12.23 9.56
C LEU A 541 20.37 -11.97 10.86
N LEU A 542 20.94 -10.78 11.04
CA LEU A 542 21.70 -10.42 12.24
C LEU A 542 20.85 -10.52 13.51
N ALA A 543 19.61 -10.04 13.46
CA ALA A 543 18.66 -10.16 14.57
C ALA A 543 18.32 -11.63 14.86
N ALA A 544 18.07 -12.43 13.81
CA ALA A 544 17.74 -13.84 13.95
C ALA A 544 18.92 -14.67 14.51
N GLU A 545 20.15 -14.38 14.11
CA GLU A 545 21.34 -15.02 14.70
C GLU A 545 21.44 -14.74 16.21
N ARG A 546 21.19 -13.50 16.62
CA ARG A 546 21.24 -13.08 18.04
C ARG A 546 20.14 -13.73 18.87
N LEU A 547 18.96 -13.94 18.31
CA LEU A 547 17.78 -14.44 19.02
C LEU A 547 17.56 -15.95 18.87
N ARG A 548 18.44 -16.63 18.15
CA ARG A 548 18.29 -18.01 17.70
C ARG A 548 17.88 -18.99 18.79
N ASP A 549 18.50 -18.88 19.97
CA ASP A 549 18.29 -19.83 21.08
C ASP A 549 16.86 -19.77 21.64
N GLY A 550 16.13 -18.65 21.47
CA GLY A 550 14.76 -18.48 21.95
C GLY A 550 13.73 -19.29 21.14
N ASP A 551 13.92 -19.41 19.82
CA ASP A 551 13.10 -20.24 18.94
C ASP A 551 13.91 -20.61 17.68
N PRO A 552 14.73 -21.66 17.74
CA PRO A 552 15.61 -22.06 16.64
C PRO A 552 14.84 -22.28 15.33
N SER A 553 13.64 -22.86 15.39
CA SER A 553 12.86 -23.17 14.17
C SER A 553 12.45 -21.89 13.42
N PHE A 554 12.01 -20.87 14.13
CA PHE A 554 11.60 -19.60 13.54
C PHE A 554 12.83 -18.82 13.01
N TYR A 555 13.87 -18.68 13.83
CA TYR A 555 15.04 -17.88 13.47
C TYR A 555 15.92 -18.52 12.39
N ASP A 556 16.05 -19.86 12.37
CA ASP A 556 16.72 -20.56 11.28
C ASP A 556 16.01 -20.34 9.94
N ALA A 557 14.68 -20.31 9.95
CA ALA A 557 13.90 -20.00 8.76
C ALA A 557 14.12 -18.54 8.30
N LYS A 558 14.26 -17.57 9.23
CA LYS A 558 14.61 -16.18 8.91
C LYS A 558 16.00 -16.07 8.28
N ILE A 559 16.99 -16.73 8.86
CA ILE A 559 18.37 -16.77 8.35
C ILE A 559 18.37 -17.35 6.93
N ALA A 560 17.73 -18.51 6.73
CA ALA A 560 17.66 -19.16 5.43
C ALA A 560 16.95 -18.28 4.38
N THR A 561 15.87 -17.57 4.76
CA THR A 561 15.15 -16.67 3.87
C THR A 561 16.00 -15.46 3.46
N ALA A 562 16.72 -14.87 4.40
CA ALA A 562 17.62 -13.74 4.12
C ALA A 562 18.78 -14.16 3.20
N ARG A 563 19.36 -15.31 3.44
CA ARG A 563 20.39 -15.87 2.57
C ARG A 563 19.86 -16.18 1.16
N PHE A 564 18.66 -16.78 1.06
CA PHE A 564 18.03 -17.04 -0.22
C PHE A 564 17.78 -15.73 -1.00
N PHE A 565 17.28 -14.69 -0.34
CA PHE A 565 17.10 -13.37 -0.96
C PHE A 565 18.42 -12.83 -1.52
N ALA A 566 19.48 -12.92 -0.73
CA ALA A 566 20.81 -12.47 -1.14
C ALA A 566 21.36 -13.23 -2.35
N GLU A 567 21.25 -14.56 -2.33
CA GLU A 567 21.86 -15.40 -3.37
C GLU A 567 21.02 -15.49 -4.66
N ASN A 568 19.69 -15.34 -4.58
CA ASN A 568 18.80 -15.58 -5.72
C ASN A 568 18.13 -14.31 -6.28
N LEU A 569 17.91 -13.26 -5.46
CA LEU A 569 17.18 -12.07 -5.88
C LEU A 569 18.10 -10.85 -6.04
N MET A 570 18.98 -10.56 -5.07
CA MET A 570 19.90 -9.41 -5.16
C MET A 570 20.84 -9.42 -6.39
N PRO A 571 21.29 -10.53 -6.96
CA PRO A 571 22.11 -10.48 -8.17
C PRO A 571 21.49 -9.76 -9.36
N GLN A 572 20.14 -9.64 -9.40
CA GLN A 572 19.43 -8.86 -10.41
C GLN A 572 19.78 -7.36 -10.34
N ALA A 573 20.22 -6.85 -9.19
CA ALA A 573 20.57 -5.44 -9.00
C ALA A 573 21.65 -4.97 -9.98
N GLN A 574 22.67 -5.80 -10.22
CA GLN A 574 23.76 -5.47 -11.14
C GLN A 574 23.26 -5.36 -12.59
N ALA A 575 22.42 -6.31 -13.04
CA ALA A 575 21.83 -6.28 -14.38
C ALA A 575 20.91 -5.07 -14.57
N LEU A 576 20.14 -4.72 -13.55
CA LEU A 576 19.29 -3.52 -13.58
C LEU A 576 20.10 -2.24 -13.67
N ALA A 577 21.22 -2.12 -12.93
CA ALA A 577 22.10 -0.96 -13.02
C ALA A 577 22.70 -0.79 -14.43
N ILE A 578 23.13 -1.88 -15.07
CA ILE A 578 23.57 -1.88 -16.47
C ILE A 578 22.45 -1.36 -17.39
N SER A 579 21.24 -1.89 -17.23
CA SER A 579 20.09 -1.45 -18.03
C SER A 579 19.78 0.03 -17.84
N ILE A 580 19.86 0.56 -16.59
CA ILE A 580 19.61 1.97 -16.30
C ILE A 580 20.61 2.86 -17.03
N VAL A 581 21.90 2.47 -17.01
CA VAL A 581 22.99 3.28 -17.56
C VAL A 581 23.06 3.21 -19.09
N GLU A 582 22.75 2.04 -19.68
CA GLU A 582 23.06 1.78 -21.09
C GLU A 582 21.83 1.71 -22.02
N SER A 583 20.60 1.41 -21.50
CA SER A 583 19.47 1.11 -22.37
C SER A 583 18.63 2.31 -22.81
N GLY A 584 18.90 3.52 -22.29
CA GLY A 584 18.08 4.70 -22.51
C GLY A 584 17.87 5.05 -24.00
N HIS A 585 18.92 4.96 -24.80
CA HIS A 585 18.84 5.26 -26.25
C HIS A 585 18.09 4.16 -27.02
N SER A 586 18.33 2.87 -26.71
CA SER A 586 17.63 1.77 -27.37
C SER A 586 16.13 1.76 -27.08
N THR A 587 15.73 2.13 -25.86
CA THR A 587 14.32 2.27 -25.48
C THR A 587 13.60 3.34 -26.28
N ASN A 588 14.29 4.41 -26.66
CA ASN A 588 13.73 5.54 -27.41
C ASN A 588 14.04 5.49 -28.93
N ALA A 589 14.53 4.37 -29.45
CA ALA A 589 15.05 4.27 -30.81
C ALA A 589 13.98 4.28 -31.90
N LEU A 590 12.79 3.71 -31.62
CA LEU A 590 11.71 3.62 -32.61
C LEU A 590 10.92 4.93 -32.70
N ALA A 591 10.66 5.36 -33.92
CA ALA A 591 9.66 6.39 -34.20
C ALA A 591 8.23 5.84 -33.96
N VAL A 592 7.26 6.74 -33.71
CA VAL A 592 5.87 6.34 -33.37
C VAL A 592 5.27 5.45 -34.46
N GLU A 593 5.59 5.72 -35.70
CA GLU A 593 5.07 4.99 -36.88
C GLU A 593 5.67 3.59 -37.04
N GLN A 594 6.70 3.25 -36.26
CA GLN A 594 7.36 1.93 -36.29
C GLN A 594 6.82 0.95 -35.25
N PHE A 595 5.94 1.39 -34.33
CA PHE A 595 5.17 0.54 -33.43
C PHE A 595 3.90 0.03 -34.09
#